data_020393d9191a5d65c0db1a6bfeeeb71c
#
_entry.id   020393d9191a5d65c0db1a6bfeeeb71c
#
_cell.length_a   1.000
_cell.length_b   1.000
_cell.length_c   1.000
_cell.angle_alpha   90.00
_cell.angle_beta   90.00
_cell.angle_gamma   90.00
#
_symmetry.space_group_name_H-M   'P 1'
#
loop_
_entity.id
_entity.type
_entity.pdbx_description
1 polymer ?
#
loop_
_entity_poly.entity_id
_entity_poly.type
_entity_poly.pdbx_seq_one_letter_code
_entity_poly.pdbx_strand_id
1 'polypeptide(L)'
;TADHRFDDVVPYSQDVINKQTSKNRKLSVLIWRLLRQVRHHIYYHLSGSAKAKRYLLRSELKLIFREWRVFKELSGGKNISLKELAKKKYVYYAMHVEPEVNFHRRSPEYFYQMSAIISIARDLPAGAIMAVKEHMPAVGRRPEQFYAQLRELKNVEIVDVREPGVEGVMR
;
A
#
# COMPACT_ATOMS: atom_id res chain seq x y z
N THR A 1 14.06 15.62 32.01
CA THR A 1 12.97 15.22 31.12
C THR A 1 13.35 15.61 29.71
N ALA A 2 13.94 14.66 28.98
CA ALA A 2 14.33 14.86 27.61
C ALA A 2 13.06 14.85 26.74
N ASP A 3 12.72 16.02 26.25
CA ASP A 3 11.71 16.23 25.22
C ASP A 3 12.30 15.71 23.90
N HIS A 4 12.15 14.41 23.65
CA HIS A 4 12.46 13.83 22.36
C HIS A 4 11.40 14.29 21.38
N ARG A 5 11.67 15.40 20.67
CA ARG A 5 10.88 15.84 19.54
C ARG A 5 10.96 14.77 18.45
N PHE A 6 9.83 14.17 18.19
CA PHE A 6 9.62 13.27 17.04
C PHE A 6 9.77 13.97 15.69
N ASP A 7 10.05 15.27 15.68
CA ASP A 7 10.14 16.11 14.49
C ASP A 7 11.33 15.78 13.57
N ASP A 8 12.35 15.10 14.07
CA ASP A 8 13.57 14.78 13.32
C ASP A 8 13.54 13.40 12.61
N VAL A 9 12.48 12.60 12.78
CA VAL A 9 12.41 11.22 12.25
C VAL A 9 11.60 11.11 10.94
N VAL A 10 11.23 12.22 10.37
CA VAL A 10 10.30 12.33 9.22
C VAL A 10 10.83 11.84 7.85
N PRO A 11 12.13 11.66 7.56
CA PRO A 11 12.53 11.61 6.16
C PRO A 11 12.10 10.33 5.42
N TYR A 12 12.16 9.16 6.06
CA TYR A 12 12.06 7.91 5.30
C TYR A 12 10.66 7.57 4.80
N SER A 13 9.65 7.68 5.64
CA SER A 13 8.27 7.34 5.25
C SER A 13 7.72 8.31 4.22
N GLN A 14 7.95 9.61 4.41
CA GLN A 14 7.50 10.64 3.48
C GLN A 14 8.23 10.57 2.14
N ASP A 15 9.52 10.32 2.14
CA ASP A 15 10.29 10.13 0.91
C ASP A 15 9.82 8.92 0.11
N VAL A 16 9.51 7.80 0.77
CA VAL A 16 8.94 6.62 0.12
C VAL A 16 7.59 6.94 -0.50
N ILE A 17 6.71 7.64 0.22
CA ILE A 17 5.40 8.06 -0.28
C ILE A 17 5.56 8.98 -1.49
N ASN A 18 6.41 10.00 -1.40
CA ASN A 18 6.66 10.95 -2.49
C ASN A 18 7.22 10.25 -3.73
N LYS A 19 8.20 9.36 -3.55
CA LYS A 19 8.82 8.58 -4.62
C LYS A 19 7.82 7.64 -5.30
N GLN A 20 7.00 6.91 -4.54
CA GLN A 20 5.97 6.04 -5.10
C GLN A 20 4.82 6.84 -5.74
N THR A 21 4.45 7.96 -5.17
CA THR A 21 3.45 8.87 -5.74
C THR A 21 3.92 9.43 -7.06
N SER A 22 5.15 9.94 -7.16
CA SER A 22 5.72 10.42 -8.42
C SER A 22 5.80 9.32 -9.48
N LYS A 23 6.18 8.10 -9.08
CA LYS A 23 6.27 6.90 -9.93
C LYS A 23 4.93 6.50 -10.55
N ASN A 24 3.82 6.67 -9.83
CA ASN A 24 2.50 6.18 -10.25
C ASN A 24 1.51 7.28 -10.66
N ARG A 25 1.91 8.56 -10.58
CA ARG A 25 1.03 9.70 -10.84
C ARG A 25 0.72 9.89 -12.33
N LYS A 26 1.73 9.82 -13.20
CA LYS A 26 1.63 10.17 -14.62
C LYS A 26 1.58 8.92 -15.51
N LEU A 27 0.72 8.94 -16.52
CA LEU A 27 0.65 7.88 -17.54
C LEU A 27 1.98 7.74 -18.32
N SER A 28 2.66 8.85 -18.59
CA SER A 28 3.96 8.84 -19.27
C SER A 28 5.01 8.04 -18.50
N VAL A 29 5.01 8.12 -17.17
CA VAL A 29 5.91 7.33 -16.32
C VAL A 29 5.54 5.85 -16.38
N LEU A 30 4.26 5.50 -16.42
CA LEU A 30 3.82 4.12 -16.63
C LEU A 30 4.35 3.57 -17.95
N ILE A 31 4.13 4.28 -19.06
CA ILE A 31 4.59 3.89 -20.39
C ILE A 31 6.12 3.70 -20.39
N TRP A 32 6.86 4.66 -19.84
CA TRP A 32 8.33 4.57 -19.76
C TRP A 32 8.79 3.34 -18.94
N ARG A 33 8.11 3.03 -17.83
CA ARG A 33 8.41 1.84 -17.02
C ARG A 33 8.17 0.56 -17.82
N LEU A 34 7.06 0.47 -18.56
CA LEU A 34 6.75 -0.69 -19.39
C LEU A 34 7.79 -0.87 -20.50
N LEU A 35 8.14 0.21 -21.22
CA LEU A 35 9.18 0.19 -22.26
C LEU A 35 10.55 -0.22 -21.70
N ARG A 36 10.90 0.27 -20.51
CA ARG A 36 12.15 -0.12 -19.84
C ARG A 36 12.20 -1.62 -19.56
N GLN A 37 11.09 -2.24 -19.15
CA GLN A 37 11.05 -3.68 -18.89
C GLN A 37 11.18 -4.50 -20.16
N VAL A 38 10.54 -4.06 -21.24
CA VAL A 38 10.71 -4.70 -22.56
C VAL A 38 12.17 -4.63 -23.01
N ARG A 39 12.80 -3.45 -22.90
CA ARG A 39 14.22 -3.27 -23.23
C ARG A 39 15.13 -4.17 -22.39
N HIS A 40 14.88 -4.29 -21.08
CA HIS A 40 15.65 -5.20 -20.20
C HIS A 40 15.46 -6.66 -20.62
N HIS A 41 14.25 -7.05 -20.99
CA HIS A 41 13.99 -8.40 -21.46
C HIS A 41 14.80 -8.73 -22.73
N ILE A 42 14.74 -7.85 -23.72
CA ILE A 42 15.50 -7.99 -24.95
C ILE A 42 17.02 -8.07 -24.66
N TYR A 43 17.54 -7.17 -23.82
CA TYR A 43 18.95 -7.17 -23.44
C TYR A 43 19.39 -8.49 -22.80
N TYR A 44 18.62 -9.03 -21.85
CA TYR A 44 18.94 -10.29 -21.18
C TYR A 44 18.91 -11.49 -22.14
N HIS A 45 17.99 -11.50 -23.09
CA HIS A 45 17.91 -12.56 -24.10
C HIS A 45 19.09 -12.49 -25.07
N LEU A 46 19.46 -11.32 -25.55
CA LEU A 46 20.58 -11.12 -26.47
C LEU A 46 21.94 -11.36 -25.80
N SER A 47 22.08 -11.04 -24.52
CA SER A 47 23.32 -11.25 -23.76
C SER A 47 23.54 -12.69 -23.29
N GLY A 48 22.61 -13.61 -23.56
CA GLY A 48 22.71 -14.99 -23.09
C GLY A 48 22.68 -15.16 -21.56
N SER A 49 22.26 -14.14 -20.83
CA SER A 49 22.29 -14.11 -19.37
C SER A 49 21.41 -15.18 -18.76
N ALA A 50 21.89 -15.85 -17.70
CA ALA A 50 21.09 -16.77 -16.91
C ALA A 50 19.80 -16.12 -16.31
N LYS A 51 19.80 -14.79 -16.19
CA LYS A 51 18.59 -14.02 -15.79
C LYS A 51 17.48 -14.10 -16.81
N ALA A 52 17.77 -14.25 -18.11
CA ALA A 52 16.76 -14.40 -19.15
C ALA A 52 15.83 -15.59 -18.91
N LYS A 53 16.35 -16.70 -18.41
CA LYS A 53 15.58 -17.92 -18.13
C LYS A 53 14.57 -17.74 -16.97
N ARG A 54 14.81 -16.79 -16.05
CA ARG A 54 13.97 -16.53 -14.87
C ARG A 54 13.12 -15.28 -15.01
N TYR A 55 13.32 -14.52 -16.08
CA TYR A 55 12.64 -13.25 -16.28
C TYR A 55 11.31 -13.45 -16.99
N LEU A 56 10.22 -13.32 -16.25
CA LEU A 56 8.86 -13.44 -16.76
C LEU A 56 8.30 -12.06 -17.14
N LEU A 57 8.64 -11.58 -18.36
CA LEU A 57 8.22 -10.26 -18.84
C LEU A 57 6.72 -10.00 -18.63
N ARG A 58 5.87 -10.97 -18.96
CA ARG A 58 4.41 -10.84 -18.82
C ARG A 58 4.00 -10.54 -17.37
N SER A 59 4.61 -11.21 -16.41
CA SER A 59 4.33 -11.01 -14.98
C SER A 59 4.77 -9.63 -14.51
N GLU A 60 5.95 -9.17 -14.95
CA GLU A 60 6.48 -7.84 -14.63
C GLU A 60 5.60 -6.72 -15.21
N LEU A 61 5.20 -6.84 -16.47
CA LEU A 61 4.31 -5.87 -17.11
C LEU A 61 2.94 -5.84 -16.41
N LYS A 62 2.38 -7.01 -16.08
CA LYS A 62 1.12 -7.12 -15.34
C LYS A 62 1.22 -6.46 -13.96
N LEU A 63 2.33 -6.69 -13.24
CA LEU A 63 2.57 -6.09 -11.93
C LEU A 63 2.65 -4.56 -12.01
N ILE A 64 3.42 -4.01 -12.96
CA ILE A 64 3.57 -2.57 -13.14
C ILE A 64 2.21 -1.91 -13.43
N PHE A 65 1.42 -2.50 -14.34
CA PHE A 65 0.10 -1.98 -14.66
C PHE A 65 -0.86 -2.04 -13.46
N ARG A 66 -0.80 -3.13 -12.71
CA ARG A 66 -1.60 -3.34 -11.50
C ARG A 66 -1.23 -2.36 -10.39
N GLU A 67 0.07 -2.14 -10.13
CA GLU A 67 0.54 -1.11 -9.20
C GLU A 67 -0.05 0.26 -9.55
N TRP A 68 0.00 0.63 -10.83
CA TRP A 68 -0.52 1.90 -11.30
C TRP A 68 -2.05 2.01 -11.13
N ARG A 69 -2.80 0.97 -11.53
CA ARG A 69 -4.27 0.93 -11.40
C ARG A 69 -4.70 1.03 -9.95
N VAL A 70 -4.12 0.21 -9.08
CA VAL A 70 -4.44 0.18 -7.65
C VAL A 70 -4.04 1.49 -6.97
N PHE A 71 -2.88 2.06 -7.31
CA PHE A 71 -2.51 3.37 -6.81
C PHE A 71 -3.54 4.44 -7.17
N LYS A 72 -4.03 4.46 -8.40
CA LYS A 72 -5.10 5.38 -8.83
C LYS A 72 -6.39 5.19 -8.05
N GLU A 73 -6.76 3.94 -7.80
CA GLU A 73 -7.94 3.60 -7.00
C GLU A 73 -7.79 4.07 -5.54
N LEU A 74 -6.63 3.84 -4.94
CA LEU A 74 -6.37 4.19 -3.54
C LEU A 74 -6.03 5.68 -3.32
N SER A 75 -5.74 6.43 -4.38
CA SER A 75 -5.50 7.88 -4.35
C SER A 75 -6.70 8.70 -4.85
N GLY A 76 -7.83 8.08 -5.07
CA GLY A 76 -9.05 8.74 -5.54
C GLY A 76 -9.93 9.26 -4.41
N GLY A 77 -10.85 10.18 -4.74
CA GLY A 77 -11.77 10.80 -3.78
C GLY A 77 -12.79 9.87 -3.11
N LYS A 78 -12.72 8.56 -3.36
CA LYS A 78 -13.47 7.53 -2.63
C LYS A 78 -12.82 7.10 -1.32
N ASN A 79 -11.60 7.56 -1.05
CA ASN A 79 -10.83 7.20 0.13
C ASN A 79 -10.78 8.38 1.08
N ILE A 80 -10.84 8.09 2.38
CA ILE A 80 -10.91 9.14 3.40
C ILE A 80 -9.55 9.82 3.57
N SER A 81 -9.56 11.15 3.69
CA SER A 81 -8.38 11.93 4.06
C SER A 81 -8.20 11.96 5.58
N LEU A 82 -6.96 12.23 6.06
CA LEU A 82 -6.72 12.40 7.50
C LEU A 82 -7.53 13.55 8.10
N LYS A 83 -7.79 14.63 7.33
CA LYS A 83 -8.62 15.78 7.77
C LYS A 83 -10.08 15.37 8.02
N GLU A 84 -10.62 14.51 7.19
CA GLU A 84 -11.97 13.97 7.37
C GLU A 84 -12.02 12.93 8.49
N LEU A 85 -10.97 12.10 8.59
CA LEU A 85 -10.83 11.10 9.63
C LEU A 85 -10.80 11.73 11.02
N ALA A 86 -10.10 12.85 11.20
CA ALA A 86 -10.00 13.58 12.47
C ALA A 86 -11.35 14.06 13.03
N LYS A 87 -12.41 14.08 12.20
CA LYS A 87 -13.78 14.44 12.62
C LYS A 87 -14.60 13.23 13.10
N LYS A 88 -14.05 12.03 13.00
CA LYS A 88 -14.74 10.77 13.34
C LYS A 88 -14.09 10.11 14.55
N LYS A 89 -14.82 9.23 15.23
CA LYS A 89 -14.23 8.27 16.16
C LYS A 89 -13.67 7.11 15.35
N TYR A 90 -12.38 6.83 15.44
CA TYR A 90 -11.77 5.79 14.63
C TYR A 90 -10.70 4.99 15.36
N VAL A 91 -10.50 3.76 14.88
CA VAL A 91 -9.32 2.94 15.15
C VAL A 91 -8.49 2.91 13.88
N TYR A 92 -7.23 3.26 13.98
CA TYR A 92 -6.32 3.27 12.84
C TYR A 92 -5.61 1.93 12.70
N TYR A 93 -5.69 1.33 11.53
CA TYR A 93 -5.03 0.08 11.19
C TYR A 93 -4.03 0.28 10.04
N ALA A 94 -2.75 0.30 10.38
CA ALA A 94 -1.67 0.34 9.39
C ALA A 94 -1.42 -1.07 8.85
N MET A 95 -1.73 -1.29 7.57
CA MET A 95 -1.41 -2.57 6.92
C MET A 95 0.09 -2.71 6.67
N HIS A 96 0.58 -3.93 6.68
CA HIS A 96 1.96 -4.29 6.38
C HIS A 96 2.07 -5.06 5.06
N VAL A 97 3.27 -5.26 4.56
CA VAL A 97 3.53 -6.06 3.36
C VAL A 97 3.35 -7.55 3.68
N GLU A 98 2.55 -8.25 2.89
CA GLU A 98 2.40 -9.71 2.99
C GLU A 98 3.18 -10.39 1.85
N PRO A 99 3.85 -11.51 2.11
CA PRO A 99 4.16 -12.11 3.40
C PRO A 99 5.32 -11.39 4.10
N GLU A 100 5.16 -11.07 5.38
CA GLU A 100 6.22 -10.51 6.19
C GLU A 100 6.79 -11.56 7.15
N VAL A 101 8.11 -11.74 7.14
CA VAL A 101 8.81 -12.77 7.93
C VAL A 101 8.53 -12.63 9.43
N ASN A 102 8.41 -11.39 9.93
CA ASN A 102 8.16 -11.14 11.33
C ASN A 102 6.78 -11.65 11.77
N PHE A 103 5.75 -11.43 10.97
CA PHE A 103 4.39 -11.94 11.25
C PHE A 103 4.31 -13.45 11.10
N HIS A 104 4.99 -14.01 10.09
CA HIS A 104 5.01 -15.45 9.89
C HIS A 104 5.63 -16.21 11.07
N ARG A 105 6.65 -15.62 11.73
CA ARG A 105 7.37 -16.27 12.83
C ARG A 105 6.83 -15.96 14.23
N ARG A 106 6.32 -14.71 14.45
CA ARG A 106 6.00 -14.22 15.80
C ARG A 106 4.50 -14.14 16.06
N SER A 107 3.70 -14.01 15.04
CA SER A 107 2.24 -13.82 15.17
C SER A 107 1.51 -14.37 13.95
N PRO A 108 1.57 -15.72 13.73
CA PRO A 108 0.98 -16.36 12.56
C PRO A 108 -0.53 -16.15 12.46
N GLU A 109 -1.21 -15.90 13.57
CA GLU A 109 -2.64 -15.57 13.64
C GLU A 109 -2.99 -14.26 12.93
N TYR A 110 -2.04 -13.32 12.82
CA TYR A 110 -2.23 -12.04 12.09
C TYR A 110 -1.67 -12.06 10.67
N PHE A 111 -1.27 -13.23 10.19
CA PHE A 111 -0.71 -13.36 8.84
C PHE A 111 -1.71 -12.88 7.76
N TYR A 112 -2.98 -13.21 7.93
CA TYR A 112 -4.04 -12.76 7.04
C TYR A 112 -4.70 -11.49 7.58
N GLN A 113 -4.22 -10.33 7.14
CA GLN A 113 -4.70 -9.03 7.61
C GLN A 113 -6.21 -8.83 7.39
N MET A 114 -6.79 -9.41 6.33
CA MET A 114 -8.22 -9.33 6.08
C MET A 114 -9.03 -9.91 7.26
N SER A 115 -8.61 -11.04 7.81
CA SER A 115 -9.29 -11.66 8.97
C SER A 115 -9.17 -10.78 10.22
N ALA A 116 -7.99 -10.20 10.46
CA ALA A 116 -7.78 -9.26 11.56
C ALA A 116 -8.66 -8.01 11.42
N ILE A 117 -8.72 -7.44 10.21
CA ILE A 117 -9.56 -6.27 9.90
C ILE A 117 -11.04 -6.59 10.17
N ILE A 118 -11.55 -7.72 9.67
CA ILE A 118 -12.93 -8.12 9.86
C ILE A 118 -13.24 -8.31 11.36
N SER A 119 -12.36 -8.97 12.11
CA SER A 119 -12.56 -9.20 13.53
C SER A 119 -12.61 -7.90 14.31
N ILE A 120 -11.65 -7.00 14.11
CA ILE A 120 -11.61 -5.70 14.79
C ILE A 120 -12.82 -4.85 14.38
N ALA A 121 -13.16 -4.79 13.10
CA ALA A 121 -14.29 -4.00 12.60
C ALA A 121 -15.61 -4.44 13.23
N ARG A 122 -15.80 -5.75 13.42
CA ARG A 122 -17.00 -6.29 14.07
C ARG A 122 -17.14 -5.88 15.54
N ASP A 123 -16.00 -5.78 16.23
CA ASP A 123 -15.96 -5.52 17.68
C ASP A 123 -15.89 -4.03 18.01
N LEU A 124 -15.90 -3.14 17.00
CA LEU A 124 -15.92 -1.69 17.23
C LEU A 124 -17.23 -1.22 17.86
N PRO A 125 -17.15 -0.26 18.79
CA PRO A 125 -18.34 0.36 19.36
C PRO A 125 -19.15 1.13 18.31
N ALA A 126 -20.46 1.27 18.54
CA ALA A 126 -21.34 1.99 17.65
C ALA A 126 -20.84 3.42 17.37
N GLY A 127 -20.84 3.81 16.10
CA GLY A 127 -20.37 5.11 15.66
C GLY A 127 -18.85 5.26 15.50
N ALA A 128 -18.07 4.22 15.80
CA ALA A 128 -16.65 4.17 15.50
C ALA A 128 -16.42 3.49 14.13
N ILE A 129 -15.38 3.93 13.44
CA ILE A 129 -14.94 3.33 12.18
C ILE A 129 -13.51 2.78 12.30
N MET A 130 -13.19 1.84 11.44
CA MET A 130 -11.83 1.37 11.25
C MET A 130 -11.21 2.05 10.04
N ALA A 131 -10.20 2.86 10.25
CA ALA A 131 -9.44 3.52 9.20
C ALA A 131 -8.26 2.65 8.77
N VAL A 132 -8.36 2.05 7.61
CA VAL A 132 -7.35 1.10 7.10
C VAL A 132 -6.43 1.81 6.12
N LYS A 133 -5.14 1.84 6.43
CA LYS A 133 -4.11 2.47 5.60
C LYS A 133 -3.25 1.41 4.92
N GLU A 134 -3.20 1.44 3.58
CA GLU A 134 -2.30 0.55 2.83
C GLU A 134 -0.84 0.97 2.97
N HIS A 135 0.01 -0.02 3.14
CA HIS A 135 1.46 0.19 3.10
C HIS A 135 1.92 0.41 1.65
N MET A 136 2.55 1.55 1.37
CA MET A 136 2.89 1.99 0.01
C MET A 136 3.64 0.92 -0.82
N PRO A 137 4.62 0.18 -0.29
CA PRO A 137 5.29 -0.91 -1.01
C PRO A 137 4.39 -2.11 -1.36
N ALA A 138 3.24 -2.26 -0.70
CA ALA A 138 2.30 -3.36 -0.95
C ALA A 138 1.25 -3.02 -2.03
N VAL A 139 1.18 -1.76 -2.47
CA VAL A 139 0.24 -1.30 -3.52
C VAL A 139 0.41 -2.16 -4.77
N GLY A 140 -0.70 -2.74 -5.23
CA GLY A 140 -0.74 -3.63 -6.39
C GLY A 140 -0.29 -5.09 -6.12
N ARG A 141 0.06 -5.44 -4.89
CA ARG A 141 0.49 -6.81 -4.54
C ARG A 141 -0.59 -7.64 -3.84
N ARG A 142 -1.66 -7.01 -3.34
CA ARG A 142 -2.80 -7.68 -2.72
C ARG A 142 -3.60 -8.52 -3.73
N PRO A 143 -4.41 -9.50 -3.29
CA PRO A 143 -5.39 -10.15 -4.14
C PRO A 143 -6.29 -9.15 -4.86
N GLU A 144 -6.82 -9.51 -6.03
CA GLU A 144 -7.54 -8.56 -6.89
C GLU A 144 -8.80 -7.97 -6.24
N GLN A 145 -9.51 -8.77 -5.44
CA GLN A 145 -10.76 -8.35 -4.78
C GLN A 145 -10.56 -7.76 -3.38
N PHE A 146 -9.33 -7.66 -2.90
CA PHE A 146 -9.03 -7.28 -1.52
C PHE A 146 -9.67 -5.94 -1.11
N TYR A 147 -9.47 -4.89 -1.89
CA TYR A 147 -10.03 -3.57 -1.56
C TYR A 147 -11.54 -3.48 -1.79
N ALA A 148 -12.08 -4.26 -2.73
CA ALA A 148 -13.53 -4.37 -2.90
C ALA A 148 -14.18 -4.97 -1.65
N GLN A 149 -13.62 -6.05 -1.14
CA GLN A 149 -14.09 -6.69 0.11
C GLN A 149 -13.99 -5.75 1.31
N LEU A 150 -12.91 -4.96 1.43
CA LEU A 150 -12.82 -3.95 2.50
C LEU A 150 -13.94 -2.91 2.43
N ARG A 151 -14.33 -2.48 1.21
CA ARG A 151 -15.40 -1.49 1.01
C ARG A 151 -16.80 -2.04 1.26
N GLU A 152 -17.00 -3.35 1.30
CA GLU A 152 -18.25 -3.98 1.67
C GLU A 152 -18.50 -3.91 3.20
N LEU A 153 -17.46 -3.71 4.00
CA LEU A 153 -17.57 -3.57 5.43
C LEU A 153 -18.05 -2.14 5.79
N LYS A 154 -19.25 -2.03 6.37
CA LYS A 154 -19.94 -0.74 6.61
C LYS A 154 -19.15 0.25 7.49
N ASN A 155 -18.35 -0.26 8.41
CA ASN A 155 -17.58 0.53 9.38
C ASN A 155 -16.08 0.55 9.08
N VAL A 156 -15.67 0.20 7.84
CA VAL A 156 -14.29 0.25 7.39
C VAL A 156 -14.14 1.33 6.32
N GLU A 157 -13.18 2.21 6.51
CA GLU A 157 -12.83 3.28 5.57
C GLU A 157 -11.37 3.11 5.14
N ILE A 158 -11.12 3.18 3.85
CA ILE A 158 -9.75 3.12 3.33
C ILE A 158 -9.17 4.53 3.31
N VAL A 159 -8.02 4.71 3.94
CA VAL A 159 -7.31 6.00 3.96
C VAL A 159 -6.58 6.20 2.64
N ASP A 160 -6.63 7.43 2.10
CA ASP A 160 -5.89 7.77 0.88
C ASP A 160 -4.42 7.38 1.02
N VAL A 161 -3.91 6.67 0.02
CA VAL A 161 -2.55 6.13 0.06
C VAL A 161 -1.46 7.21 0.09
N ARG A 162 -1.78 8.44 -0.34
CA ARG A 162 -0.88 9.61 -0.34
C ARG A 162 -0.75 10.27 1.02
N GLU A 163 -1.71 10.05 1.91
CA GLU A 163 -1.64 10.61 3.26
C GLU A 163 -0.43 10.05 4.02
N PRO A 164 0.17 10.80 4.94
CA PRO A 164 1.21 10.26 5.80
C PRO A 164 0.74 9.06 6.61
N GLY A 165 1.66 8.25 7.08
CA GLY A 165 1.38 7.06 7.87
C GLY A 165 0.96 7.37 9.31
N VAL A 166 1.34 6.47 10.22
CA VAL A 166 1.00 6.59 11.66
C VAL A 166 1.44 7.94 12.25
N GLU A 167 2.57 8.48 11.82
CA GLU A 167 3.11 9.78 12.24
C GLU A 167 2.16 10.96 11.95
N GLY A 168 1.39 10.88 10.86
CA GLY A 168 0.39 11.91 10.53
C GLY A 168 -0.90 11.80 11.35
N VAL A 169 -1.15 10.65 11.94
CA VAL A 169 -2.35 10.38 12.75
C VAL A 169 -2.13 10.78 14.22
N MET A 170 -0.88 10.74 14.69
CA MET A 170 -0.53 11.06 16.08
C MET A 170 -0.34 12.57 16.35
N ARG A 171 -0.50 13.42 15.35
CA ARG A 171 -0.47 14.89 15.46
C ARG A 171 -1.88 15.45 15.61
#